data_187f2e94392e041d9e0d7144207d86b6
#
_entry.id   187f2e94392e041d9e0d7144207d86b6
#
_cell.length_a   1.000
_cell.length_b   1.000
_cell.length_c   1.000
_cell.angle_alpha   90.00
_cell.angle_beta   90.00
_cell.angle_gamma   90.00
#
_symmetry.space_group_name_H-M   'P 1'
#
loop_
_entity.id
_entity.type
_entity.pdbx_description
1 polymer ?
#
loop_
_entity_poly.entity_id
_entity_poly.type
_entity_poly.pdbx_seq_one_letter_code
_entity_poly.pdbx_strand_id
1 'polypeptide(L)'
;MQLLLDAGFFSLNVLSTCVQVGVDVLCPSGKAHGQEDFERKGHKGLFAKSAFGYEEASDSYMCPAGHRLTTTGRLQHQGQERSYREYRTQACAGCPLRAQCTQAEHGRKLKRFEGEQYKEAMQQVLQQPAARACYRRRGAIVEPVFAELKERQDLRRFHRRGLRKAAMELALHCIAYNLKQALGSQVVVVRIFLLARLPDSSWLLVDCALLLYAP
;
A
#
# COMPACT_ATOMS: atom_id res chain seq x y z
N MET A 1 1.89 8.66 15.53
CA MET A 1 1.75 9.14 14.14
C MET A 1 1.39 7.95 13.28
N GLN A 2 0.31 8.03 12.50
CA GLN A 2 -0.12 6.92 11.64
C GLN A 2 0.24 7.22 10.18
N LEU A 3 0.91 6.29 9.51
CA LEU A 3 1.36 6.41 8.12
C LEU A 3 0.46 5.54 7.22
N LEU A 4 -0.12 6.15 6.19
CA LEU A 4 -0.96 5.46 5.20
C LEU A 4 -0.18 5.30 3.90
N LEU A 5 0.29 4.09 3.61
CA LEU A 5 1.11 3.80 2.44
C LEU A 5 0.28 3.17 1.31
N ASP A 6 0.74 3.36 0.08
CA ASP A 6 0.17 2.67 -1.08
C ASP A 6 0.63 1.21 -1.15
N ALA A 7 -0.14 0.39 -1.86
CA ALA A 7 0.17 -1.03 -2.09
C ALA A 7 1.57 -1.27 -2.68
N GLY A 8 2.11 -0.32 -3.44
CA GLY A 8 3.48 -0.37 -3.95
C GLY A 8 4.56 -0.44 -2.87
N PHE A 9 4.27 0.02 -1.66
CA PHE A 9 5.17 -0.03 -0.51
C PHE A 9 5.02 -1.29 0.35
N PHE A 10 4.12 -2.23 -0.02
CA PHE A 10 3.91 -3.47 0.72
C PHE A 10 5.09 -4.42 0.55
N SER A 11 6.16 -4.14 1.25
CA SER A 11 7.39 -4.96 1.27
C SER A 11 7.81 -5.32 2.68
N LEU A 12 8.60 -6.39 2.83
CA LEU A 12 9.10 -6.81 4.14
C LEU A 12 9.96 -5.73 4.79
N ASN A 13 10.86 -5.12 4.01
CA ASN A 13 11.77 -4.09 4.51
C ASN A 13 11.00 -2.88 5.04
N VAL A 14 10.01 -2.38 4.31
CA VAL A 14 9.20 -1.23 4.75
C VAL A 14 8.43 -1.56 6.02
N LEU A 15 7.73 -2.70 6.06
CA LEU A 15 6.92 -3.08 7.22
C LEU A 15 7.78 -3.35 8.45
N SER A 16 8.89 -4.08 8.32
CA SER A 16 9.80 -4.34 9.43
C SER A 16 10.45 -3.05 9.96
N THR A 17 10.87 -2.15 9.07
CA THR A 17 11.43 -0.86 9.48
C THR A 17 10.39 -0.01 10.24
N CYS A 18 9.14 0.07 9.75
CA CYS A 18 8.09 0.79 10.47
C CYS A 18 7.87 0.25 11.88
N VAL A 19 7.86 -1.08 12.04
CA VAL A 19 7.73 -1.72 13.37
C VAL A 19 8.94 -1.39 14.25
N GLN A 20 10.17 -1.48 13.71
CA GLN A 20 11.39 -1.19 14.46
C GLN A 20 11.48 0.26 14.96
N VAL A 21 11.01 1.21 14.17
CA VAL A 21 11.01 2.64 14.56
C VAL A 21 9.73 3.07 15.29
N GLY A 22 8.82 2.13 15.60
CA GLY A 22 7.59 2.41 16.34
C GLY A 22 6.59 3.29 15.60
N VAL A 23 6.55 3.23 14.27
CA VAL A 23 5.60 3.97 13.44
C VAL A 23 4.41 3.09 13.09
N ASP A 24 3.20 3.52 13.47
CA ASP A 24 1.97 2.88 13.03
C ASP A 24 1.80 3.04 11.52
N VAL A 25 1.66 1.92 10.81
CA VAL A 25 1.50 1.92 9.36
C VAL A 25 0.27 1.13 8.95
N LEU A 26 -0.46 1.65 7.95
CA LEU A 26 -1.46 0.88 7.21
C LEU A 26 -1.04 0.84 5.74
N CYS A 27 -0.76 -0.36 5.24
CA CYS A 27 -0.29 -0.60 3.89
C CYS A 27 -0.99 -1.85 3.32
N PRO A 28 -1.88 -1.72 2.33
CA PRO A 28 -2.56 -2.87 1.74
C PRO A 28 -1.61 -3.70 0.89
N SER A 29 -1.86 -5.00 0.84
CA SER A 29 -1.08 -5.92 0.01
C SER A 29 -1.30 -5.76 -1.51
N GLY A 30 -2.21 -4.87 -1.92
CA GLY A 30 -2.62 -4.74 -3.30
C GLY A 30 -3.42 -5.94 -3.82
N LYS A 31 -3.73 -5.92 -5.10
CA LYS A 31 -4.44 -7.04 -5.78
C LYS A 31 -3.55 -8.26 -6.01
N ALA A 32 -2.26 -8.16 -5.72
CA ALA A 32 -1.23 -9.12 -6.12
C ALA A 32 -0.96 -10.25 -5.11
N HIS A 33 -1.80 -10.44 -4.09
CA HIS A 33 -1.53 -11.43 -3.04
C HIS A 33 -2.79 -12.23 -2.72
N GLY A 34 -3.06 -13.25 -3.50
CA GLY A 34 -4.19 -14.13 -3.27
C GLY A 34 -4.31 -15.20 -4.35
N GLN A 35 -5.40 -15.94 -4.30
CA GLN A 35 -5.71 -16.99 -5.27
C GLN A 35 -5.80 -16.43 -6.70
N GLU A 36 -6.46 -15.28 -6.90
CA GLU A 36 -6.62 -14.65 -8.22
C GLU A 36 -5.29 -14.29 -8.89
N ASP A 37 -4.32 -13.75 -8.11
CA ASP A 37 -2.99 -13.43 -8.66
C ASP A 37 -2.20 -14.68 -8.99
N PHE A 38 -2.32 -15.72 -8.18
CA PHE A 38 -1.68 -16.99 -8.41
C PHE A 38 -2.21 -17.66 -9.69
N GLU A 39 -3.52 -17.64 -9.90
CA GLU A 39 -4.16 -18.15 -11.13
C GLU A 39 -3.79 -17.33 -12.36
N ARG A 40 -3.72 -16.00 -12.24
CA ARG A 40 -3.30 -15.10 -13.31
C ARG A 40 -1.86 -15.36 -13.77
N LYS A 41 -1.00 -15.80 -12.86
CA LYS A 41 0.39 -16.21 -13.14
C LYS A 41 0.50 -17.59 -13.80
N GLY A 42 -0.59 -18.19 -14.24
CA GLY A 42 -0.61 -19.46 -14.96
C GLY A 42 -0.90 -20.69 -14.10
N HIS A 43 -1.22 -20.51 -12.82
CA HIS A 43 -1.52 -21.61 -11.89
C HIS A 43 -3.01 -21.82 -11.69
N LYS A 44 -3.78 -21.80 -12.79
CA LYS A 44 -5.25 -21.99 -12.74
C LYS A 44 -5.62 -23.31 -12.07
N GLY A 45 -6.57 -23.25 -11.15
CA GLY A 45 -7.08 -24.42 -10.42
C GLY A 45 -6.13 -25.00 -9.38
N LEU A 46 -4.99 -24.38 -9.13
CA LEU A 46 -4.07 -24.78 -8.07
C LEU A 46 -4.24 -23.93 -6.81
N PHE A 47 -4.08 -24.50 -5.65
CA PHE A 47 -4.12 -23.80 -4.38
C PHE A 47 -2.98 -22.79 -4.27
N ALA A 48 -3.30 -21.53 -3.99
CA ALA A 48 -2.33 -20.51 -3.62
C ALA A 48 -1.76 -20.79 -2.21
N LYS A 49 -0.68 -20.09 -1.85
CA LYS A 49 -0.08 -20.22 -0.51
C LYS A 49 -1.06 -19.85 0.61
N SER A 50 -1.99 -18.96 0.36
CA SER A 50 -3.04 -18.55 1.32
C SER A 50 -4.00 -19.67 1.73
N ALA A 51 -4.08 -20.76 0.97
CA ALA A 51 -4.86 -21.95 1.34
C ALA A 51 -4.15 -22.86 2.38
N PHE A 52 -2.90 -22.54 2.73
CA PHE A 52 -2.10 -23.28 3.69
C PHE A 52 -2.01 -22.48 5.00
N GLY A 53 -2.50 -23.04 6.09
CA GLY A 53 -2.40 -22.44 7.42
C GLY A 53 -0.98 -22.57 7.98
N TYR A 54 -0.36 -21.48 8.42
CA TYR A 54 0.91 -21.52 9.14
C TYR A 54 0.66 -21.66 10.64
N GLU A 55 1.34 -22.60 11.27
CA GLU A 55 1.32 -22.82 12.71
C GLU A 55 2.68 -22.44 13.30
N GLU A 56 2.72 -21.34 14.03
CA GLU A 56 3.96 -20.77 14.57
C GLU A 56 4.58 -21.69 15.63
N ALA A 57 3.76 -22.29 16.49
CA ALA A 57 4.22 -23.15 17.58
C ALA A 57 5.03 -24.36 17.10
N SER A 58 4.70 -24.90 15.93
CA SER A 58 5.38 -26.08 15.35
C SER A 58 6.26 -25.75 14.14
N ASP A 59 6.39 -24.46 13.79
CA ASP A 59 7.06 -23.98 12.57
C ASP A 59 6.71 -24.85 11.35
N SER A 60 5.41 -24.97 11.07
CA SER A 60 4.89 -25.84 10.02
C SER A 60 3.70 -25.23 9.29
N TYR A 61 3.40 -25.75 8.11
CA TYR A 61 2.18 -25.43 7.37
C TYR A 61 1.23 -26.62 7.36
N MET A 62 -0.06 -26.34 7.53
CA MET A 62 -1.13 -27.31 7.31
C MET A 62 -1.69 -27.14 5.91
N CYS A 63 -1.71 -28.20 5.09
CA CYS A 63 -2.28 -28.16 3.75
C CYS A 63 -3.80 -28.36 3.76
N PRO A 64 -4.52 -28.04 2.67
CA PRO A 64 -5.96 -28.25 2.56
C PRO A 64 -6.40 -29.72 2.72
N ALA A 65 -5.50 -30.67 2.50
CA ALA A 65 -5.76 -32.11 2.73
C ALA A 65 -5.47 -32.55 4.17
N GLY A 66 -5.14 -31.64 5.10
CA GLY A 66 -4.85 -31.96 6.50
C GLY A 66 -3.44 -32.52 6.76
N HIS A 67 -2.55 -32.49 5.78
CA HIS A 67 -1.17 -32.95 6.01
C HIS A 67 -0.27 -31.77 6.43
N ARG A 68 0.64 -32.05 7.36
CA ARG A 68 1.62 -31.09 7.85
C ARG A 68 2.84 -31.04 6.92
N LEU A 69 3.23 -29.82 6.51
CA LEU A 69 4.47 -29.55 5.81
C LEU A 69 5.49 -29.05 6.82
N THR A 70 6.62 -29.71 6.90
CA THR A 70 7.71 -29.37 7.82
C THR A 70 8.91 -28.81 7.08
N THR A 71 9.72 -28.05 7.78
CA THR A 71 11.00 -27.54 7.28
C THR A 71 12.16 -28.39 7.79
N THR A 72 13.24 -28.41 7.04
CA THR A 72 14.53 -28.96 7.51
C THR A 72 15.29 -27.97 8.40
N GLY A 73 14.71 -26.79 8.66
CA GLY A 73 15.34 -25.72 9.43
C GLY A 73 16.45 -24.96 8.69
N ARG A 74 16.88 -25.46 7.52
CA ARG A 74 17.96 -24.85 6.75
C ARG A 74 17.47 -23.58 6.06
N LEU A 75 18.12 -22.45 6.35
CA LEU A 75 17.92 -21.20 5.62
C LEU A 75 18.50 -21.30 4.21
N GLN A 76 17.72 -20.89 3.24
CA GLN A 76 18.12 -20.72 1.85
C GLN A 76 18.08 -19.26 1.48
N HIS A 77 18.90 -18.85 0.53
CA HIS A 77 18.98 -17.46 0.08
C HIS A 77 18.45 -17.33 -1.34
N GLN A 78 17.67 -16.28 -1.58
CA GLN A 78 17.22 -15.87 -2.91
C GLN A 78 17.80 -14.48 -3.22
N GLY A 79 18.90 -14.45 -3.95
CA GLY A 79 19.71 -13.25 -4.11
C GLY A 79 20.46 -12.90 -2.82
N GLN A 80 20.99 -11.70 -2.73
CA GLN A 80 21.79 -11.25 -1.58
C GLN A 80 20.97 -10.83 -0.34
N GLU A 81 19.65 -10.60 -0.49
CA GLU A 81 18.86 -9.91 0.54
C GLU A 81 17.70 -10.72 1.14
N ARG A 82 17.41 -11.92 0.65
CA ARG A 82 16.21 -12.64 1.08
C ARG A 82 16.51 -14.06 1.52
N SER A 83 16.41 -14.28 2.83
CA SER A 83 16.46 -15.63 3.42
C SER A 83 15.08 -16.24 3.50
N TYR A 84 14.94 -17.52 3.24
CA TYR A 84 13.69 -18.25 3.37
C TYR A 84 13.91 -19.68 3.85
N ARG A 85 12.87 -20.26 4.47
CA ARG A 85 12.77 -21.68 4.77
C ARG A 85 11.83 -22.35 3.78
N GLU A 86 12.15 -23.57 3.39
CA GLU A 86 11.31 -24.41 2.53
C GLU A 86 10.57 -25.45 3.37
N TYR A 87 9.25 -25.53 3.14
CA TYR A 87 8.36 -26.49 3.82
C TYR A 87 7.82 -27.48 2.79
N ARG A 88 7.84 -28.76 3.14
CA ARG A 88 7.39 -29.85 2.28
C ARG A 88 6.86 -31.03 3.10
N THR A 89 6.11 -31.92 2.46
CA THR A 89 5.65 -33.19 3.05
C THR A 89 5.80 -34.29 2.04
N GLN A 90 6.03 -35.53 2.53
CA GLN A 90 6.07 -36.74 1.72
C GLN A 90 4.66 -37.23 1.36
N ALA A 91 3.63 -36.83 2.11
CA ALA A 91 2.24 -37.24 1.91
C ALA A 91 1.64 -36.82 0.57
N CYS A 92 2.32 -35.96 -0.20
CA CYS A 92 1.85 -35.52 -1.52
C CYS A 92 1.77 -36.69 -2.55
N ALA A 93 2.49 -37.77 -2.38
CA ALA A 93 2.51 -38.88 -3.33
C ALA A 93 1.13 -39.57 -3.48
N GLY A 94 0.41 -39.77 -2.37
CA GLY A 94 -0.93 -40.38 -2.33
C GLY A 94 -2.07 -39.40 -2.07
N CYS A 95 -1.85 -38.10 -2.20
CA CYS A 95 -2.84 -37.12 -1.82
C CYS A 95 -3.97 -36.98 -2.88
N PRO A 96 -5.25 -37.08 -2.49
CA PRO A 96 -6.38 -36.94 -3.41
C PRO A 96 -6.50 -35.53 -4.01
N LEU A 97 -6.00 -34.51 -3.32
CA LEU A 97 -6.01 -33.13 -3.80
C LEU A 97 -4.74 -32.75 -4.57
N ARG A 98 -3.89 -33.70 -4.92
CA ARG A 98 -2.61 -33.42 -5.59
C ARG A 98 -2.79 -32.64 -6.89
N ALA A 99 -3.77 -33.01 -7.71
CA ALA A 99 -4.05 -32.36 -8.99
C ALA A 99 -4.42 -30.87 -8.83
N GLN A 100 -5.08 -30.52 -7.72
CA GLN A 100 -5.45 -29.14 -7.37
C GLN A 100 -4.36 -28.39 -6.57
N CYS A 101 -3.30 -29.09 -6.18
CA CYS A 101 -2.27 -28.53 -5.30
C CYS A 101 -0.97 -28.25 -6.04
N THR A 102 -0.48 -29.23 -6.82
CA THR A 102 0.84 -29.12 -7.46
C THR A 102 0.98 -30.05 -8.66
N GLN A 103 1.68 -29.55 -9.68
CA GLN A 103 2.11 -30.32 -10.85
C GLN A 103 3.55 -30.86 -10.66
N ALA A 104 4.25 -30.47 -9.60
CA ALA A 104 5.63 -30.88 -9.36
C ALA A 104 5.72 -32.37 -8.98
N GLU A 105 6.70 -33.07 -9.52
CA GLU A 105 6.94 -34.48 -9.27
C GLU A 105 7.16 -34.79 -7.78
N HIS A 106 7.93 -33.95 -7.10
CA HIS A 106 8.28 -34.11 -5.68
C HIS A 106 7.28 -33.46 -4.69
N GLY A 107 6.05 -33.14 -5.17
CA GLY A 107 5.00 -32.54 -4.34
C GLY A 107 5.15 -31.03 -4.14
N ARG A 108 4.26 -30.47 -3.33
CA ARG A 108 4.18 -29.02 -3.06
C ARG A 108 5.32 -28.58 -2.14
N LYS A 109 5.97 -27.50 -2.54
CA LYS A 109 6.94 -26.77 -1.72
C LYS A 109 6.42 -25.37 -1.44
N LEU A 110 6.51 -24.95 -0.18
CA LEU A 110 6.18 -23.59 0.24
C LEU A 110 7.45 -22.90 0.73
N LYS A 111 7.61 -21.65 0.37
CA LYS A 111 8.68 -20.79 0.87
C LYS A 111 8.12 -19.82 1.89
N ARG A 112 8.76 -19.70 3.05
CA ARG A 112 8.49 -18.68 4.07
C ARG A 112 9.72 -17.81 4.21
N PHE A 113 9.58 -16.55 3.88
CA PHE A 113 10.66 -15.56 4.00
C PHE A 113 10.76 -15.07 5.44
N GLU A 114 11.96 -14.71 5.86
CA GLU A 114 12.17 -14.04 7.14
C GLU A 114 11.38 -12.71 7.15
N GLY A 115 10.68 -12.44 8.25
CA GLY A 115 9.82 -11.26 8.38
C GLY A 115 8.44 -11.39 7.73
N GLU A 116 8.07 -12.55 7.16
CA GLU A 116 6.77 -12.74 6.53
C GLU A 116 5.58 -12.50 7.49
N GLN A 117 5.79 -12.71 8.78
CA GLN A 117 4.83 -12.41 9.85
C GLN A 117 4.36 -10.95 9.84
N TYR A 118 5.22 -10.00 9.46
CA TYR A 118 4.81 -8.58 9.36
C TYR A 118 3.77 -8.36 8.26
N LYS A 119 3.89 -9.07 7.15
CA LYS A 119 2.90 -9.02 6.06
C LYS A 119 1.58 -9.66 6.47
N GLU A 120 1.65 -10.81 7.14
CA GLU A 120 0.48 -11.53 7.63
C GLU A 120 -0.27 -10.69 8.68
N ALA A 121 0.46 -10.12 9.63
CA ALA A 121 -0.12 -9.22 10.64
C ALA A 121 -0.79 -7.98 9.99
N MET A 122 -0.15 -7.35 9.03
CA MET A 122 -0.73 -6.21 8.30
C MET A 122 -2.01 -6.60 7.55
N GLN A 123 -2.04 -7.78 6.93
CA GLN A 123 -3.24 -8.28 6.27
C GLN A 123 -4.38 -8.50 7.27
N GLN A 124 -4.10 -9.04 8.45
CA GLN A 124 -5.09 -9.22 9.52
C GLN A 124 -5.60 -7.87 10.05
N VAL A 125 -4.71 -6.91 10.29
CA VAL A 125 -5.09 -5.56 10.73
C VAL A 125 -6.04 -4.92 9.71
N LEU A 126 -5.74 -5.02 8.42
CA LEU A 126 -6.59 -4.45 7.36
C LEU A 126 -7.90 -5.21 7.13
N GLN A 127 -8.10 -6.38 7.72
CA GLN A 127 -9.43 -7.02 7.76
C GLN A 127 -10.37 -6.34 8.74
N GLN A 128 -9.84 -5.64 9.75
CA GLN A 128 -10.64 -4.94 10.74
C GLN A 128 -11.37 -3.74 10.12
N PRO A 129 -12.67 -3.55 10.41
CA PRO A 129 -13.47 -2.45 9.86
C PRO A 129 -12.89 -1.07 10.16
N ALA A 130 -12.34 -0.88 11.36
CA ALA A 130 -11.74 0.39 11.80
C ALA A 130 -10.48 0.74 10.96
N ALA A 131 -9.59 -0.21 10.73
CA ALA A 131 -8.40 -0.02 9.91
C ALA A 131 -8.76 0.27 8.45
N ARG A 132 -9.76 -0.43 7.90
CA ARG A 132 -10.28 -0.16 6.55
C ARG A 132 -10.90 1.23 6.43
N ALA A 133 -11.65 1.67 7.44
CA ALA A 133 -12.25 3.01 7.46
C ALA A 133 -11.16 4.09 7.53
N CYS A 134 -10.15 3.88 8.35
CA CYS A 134 -8.98 4.77 8.42
C CYS A 134 -8.23 4.82 7.09
N TYR A 135 -7.93 3.67 6.49
CA TYR A 135 -7.21 3.61 5.23
C TYR A 135 -7.95 4.28 4.05
N ARG A 136 -9.29 4.19 4.02
CA ARG A 136 -10.11 4.88 2.99
C ARG A 136 -9.93 6.40 2.98
N ARG A 137 -9.60 7.02 4.11
CA ARG A 137 -9.31 8.47 4.19
C ARG A 137 -8.10 8.88 3.37
N ARG A 138 -7.19 7.95 3.06
CA ARG A 138 -6.01 8.22 2.23
C ARG A 138 -6.38 8.84 0.87
N GLY A 139 -7.42 8.32 0.20
CA GLY A 139 -7.89 8.87 -1.07
C GLY A 139 -8.23 10.34 -0.96
N ALA A 140 -9.04 10.72 0.03
CA ALA A 140 -9.45 12.10 0.27
C ALA A 140 -8.27 13.05 0.59
N ILE A 141 -7.14 12.54 1.08
CA ILE A 141 -5.95 13.34 1.37
C ILE A 141 -5.05 13.50 0.13
N VAL A 142 -4.87 12.43 -0.62
CA VAL A 142 -3.86 12.36 -1.69
C VAL A 142 -4.42 12.73 -3.07
N GLU A 143 -5.65 12.32 -3.37
CA GLU A 143 -6.28 12.55 -4.68
C GLU A 143 -6.42 14.05 -5.04
N PRO A 144 -6.83 14.94 -4.12
CA PRO A 144 -6.92 16.36 -4.43
C PRO A 144 -5.58 16.98 -4.83
N VAL A 145 -4.47 16.54 -4.22
CA VAL A 145 -3.12 17.02 -4.56
C VAL A 145 -2.78 16.64 -6.00
N PHE A 146 -3.01 15.37 -6.37
CA PHE A 146 -2.76 14.92 -7.74
C PHE A 146 -3.70 15.56 -8.77
N ALA A 147 -4.96 15.81 -8.40
CA ALA A 147 -5.90 16.53 -9.25
C ALA A 147 -5.40 17.94 -9.52
N GLU A 148 -4.97 18.67 -8.49
CA GLU A 148 -4.42 20.02 -8.65
C GLU A 148 -3.17 20.02 -9.54
N LEU A 149 -2.22 19.10 -9.30
CA LEU A 149 -1.00 19.02 -10.11
C LEU A 149 -1.29 18.69 -11.57
N LYS A 150 -2.22 17.78 -11.85
CA LYS A 150 -2.52 17.30 -13.21
C LYS A 150 -3.45 18.24 -13.97
N GLU A 151 -4.51 18.73 -13.33
CA GLU A 151 -5.59 19.47 -14.01
C GLU A 151 -5.35 20.98 -14.01
N ARG A 152 -4.76 21.52 -12.94
CA ARG A 152 -4.55 22.97 -12.83
C ARG A 152 -3.14 23.41 -13.16
N GLN A 153 -2.13 22.57 -12.85
CA GLN A 153 -0.72 22.87 -13.16
C GLN A 153 -0.22 22.13 -14.40
N ASP A 154 -1.10 21.37 -15.09
CA ASP A 154 -0.82 20.61 -16.32
C ASP A 154 0.37 19.63 -16.21
N LEU A 155 0.68 19.14 -15.01
CA LEU A 155 1.72 18.14 -14.78
C LEU A 155 1.22 16.73 -15.14
N ARG A 156 0.75 16.53 -16.38
CA ARG A 156 0.33 15.21 -16.90
C ARG A 156 1.51 14.40 -17.40
N ARG A 157 2.59 15.07 -17.79
CA ARG A 157 3.87 14.50 -18.21
C ARG A 157 5.01 15.45 -17.88
N PHE A 158 6.20 14.90 -17.65
CA PHE A 158 7.39 15.73 -17.51
C PHE A 158 7.84 16.29 -18.86
N HIS A 159 8.13 17.56 -18.92
CA HIS A 159 8.65 18.25 -20.10
C HIS A 159 10.19 18.09 -20.23
N ARG A 160 10.85 17.83 -19.11
CA ARG A 160 12.29 17.70 -19.04
C ARG A 160 12.74 16.24 -19.00
N ARG A 161 13.82 15.91 -19.71
CA ARG A 161 14.38 14.55 -19.77
C ARG A 161 15.44 14.34 -18.71
N GLY A 162 15.48 13.14 -18.14
CA GLY A 162 16.42 12.70 -17.11
C GLY A 162 15.92 12.96 -15.70
N LEU A 163 16.27 12.05 -14.78
CA LEU A 163 15.76 11.99 -13.40
C LEU A 163 15.94 13.32 -12.64
N ARG A 164 17.14 13.91 -12.72
CA ARG A 164 17.44 15.16 -12.02
C ARG A 164 16.56 16.33 -12.49
N LYS A 165 16.35 16.46 -13.80
CA LYS A 165 15.53 17.55 -14.35
C LYS A 165 14.05 17.34 -14.10
N ALA A 166 13.56 16.10 -14.19
CA ALA A 166 12.19 15.75 -13.85
C ALA A 166 11.91 15.96 -12.35
N ALA A 167 12.86 15.64 -11.48
CA ALA A 167 12.74 15.92 -10.05
C ALA A 167 12.67 17.43 -9.74
N MET A 168 13.44 18.24 -10.42
CA MET A 168 13.36 19.71 -10.29
C MET A 168 12.01 20.25 -10.77
N GLU A 169 11.50 19.77 -11.90
CA GLU A 169 10.19 20.14 -12.42
C GLU A 169 9.07 19.80 -11.41
N LEU A 170 9.08 18.58 -10.87
CA LEU A 170 8.15 18.17 -9.81
C LEU A 170 8.25 19.07 -8.58
N ALA A 171 9.48 19.39 -8.14
CA ALA A 171 9.70 20.23 -6.97
C ALA A 171 9.10 21.64 -7.17
N LEU A 172 9.23 22.23 -8.35
CA LEU A 172 8.61 23.52 -8.66
C LEU A 172 7.07 23.47 -8.59
N HIS A 173 6.46 22.42 -9.13
CA HIS A 173 5.02 22.20 -9.01
C HIS A 173 4.57 22.02 -7.54
N CYS A 174 5.32 21.29 -6.75
CA CYS A 174 5.05 21.12 -5.32
C CYS A 174 5.18 22.44 -4.54
N ILE A 175 6.17 23.27 -4.86
CA ILE A 175 6.33 24.62 -4.27
C ILE A 175 5.13 25.50 -4.64
N ALA A 176 4.74 25.52 -5.90
CA ALA A 176 3.57 26.30 -6.35
C ALA A 176 2.28 25.84 -5.65
N TYR A 177 2.08 24.53 -5.51
CA TYR A 177 0.97 23.95 -4.74
C TYR A 177 0.98 24.42 -3.29
N ASN A 178 2.11 24.28 -2.60
CA ASN A 178 2.25 24.65 -1.19
C ASN A 178 2.05 26.16 -0.97
N LEU A 179 2.58 27.01 -1.83
CA LEU A 179 2.37 28.44 -1.79
C LEU A 179 0.89 28.80 -1.99
N LYS A 180 0.21 28.16 -2.95
CA LYS A 180 -1.23 28.34 -3.16
C LYS A 180 -2.03 27.95 -1.91
N GLN A 181 -1.71 26.83 -1.27
CA GLN A 181 -2.40 26.41 -0.03
C GLN A 181 -2.15 27.42 1.11
N ALA A 182 -0.92 27.87 1.28
CA ALA A 182 -0.56 28.85 2.30
C ALA A 182 -1.24 30.20 2.07
N LEU A 183 -1.24 30.71 0.83
CA LEU A 183 -1.88 31.97 0.48
C LEU A 183 -3.41 31.87 0.52
N GLY A 184 -3.97 30.73 0.09
CA GLY A 184 -5.41 30.48 0.14
C GLY A 184 -5.96 30.52 1.57
N SER A 185 -5.23 29.95 2.53
CA SER A 185 -5.60 30.03 3.96
C SER A 185 -5.48 31.46 4.51
N GLN A 186 -4.47 32.19 4.10
CA GLN A 186 -4.27 33.60 4.48
C GLN A 186 -5.37 34.53 3.90
N VAL A 187 -5.73 34.32 2.63
CA VAL A 187 -6.81 35.07 1.97
C VAL A 187 -8.15 34.85 2.68
N VAL A 188 -8.46 33.63 3.11
CA VAL A 188 -9.67 33.33 3.89
C VAL A 188 -9.66 34.07 5.23
N VAL A 189 -8.55 34.09 5.94
CA VAL A 189 -8.42 34.82 7.21
C VAL A 189 -8.58 36.32 7.01
N VAL A 190 -7.91 36.90 6.01
CA VAL A 190 -8.04 38.34 5.65
C VAL A 190 -9.47 38.65 5.23
N ARG A 191 -10.13 37.78 4.48
CA ARG A 191 -11.53 37.94 4.07
C ARG A 191 -12.47 37.98 5.27
N ILE A 192 -12.32 37.05 6.22
CA ILE A 192 -13.11 37.03 7.47
C ILE A 192 -12.87 38.34 8.26
N PHE A 193 -11.62 38.76 8.37
CA PHE A 193 -11.25 39.96 9.12
C PHE A 193 -11.77 41.27 8.49
N LEU A 194 -11.76 41.37 7.16
CA LEU A 194 -12.32 42.49 6.43
C LEU A 194 -13.85 42.53 6.53
N LEU A 195 -14.51 41.39 6.37
CA LEU A 195 -15.96 41.27 6.51
C LEU A 195 -16.44 41.63 7.91
N ALA A 196 -15.68 41.27 8.95
CA ALA A 196 -16.01 41.59 10.34
C ALA A 196 -15.88 43.09 10.68
N ARG A 197 -15.23 43.89 9.82
CA ARG A 197 -15.00 45.32 10.03
C ARG A 197 -15.84 46.26 9.13
N LEU A 198 -16.60 45.71 8.18
CA LEU A 198 -17.44 46.52 7.27
C LEU A 198 -18.81 46.76 7.89
N PRO A 199 -19.31 48.00 7.89
CA PRO A 199 -20.69 48.28 8.24
C PRO A 199 -21.64 47.70 7.18
N ASP A 200 -22.84 47.34 7.59
CA ASP A 200 -23.84 46.51 6.88
C ASP A 200 -24.19 46.89 5.42
N SER A 201 -23.82 48.10 4.97
CA SER A 201 -24.16 48.58 3.62
C SER A 201 -23.13 48.32 2.51
N SER A 202 -21.97 47.72 2.82
CA SER A 202 -20.86 47.53 1.86
C SER A 202 -20.68 46.12 1.34
N TRP A 203 -21.57 45.19 1.64
CA TRP A 203 -21.47 43.77 1.25
C TRP A 203 -21.48 43.56 -0.27
N LEU A 204 -22.22 44.39 -1.02
CA LEU A 204 -22.38 44.27 -2.47
C LEU A 204 -21.11 44.59 -3.29
N LEU A 205 -20.19 45.38 -2.75
CA LEU A 205 -18.97 45.76 -3.47
C LEU A 205 -17.80 44.77 -3.26
N VAL A 206 -17.83 44.00 -2.18
CA VAL A 206 -16.76 43.01 -1.86
C VAL A 206 -16.98 41.72 -2.62
N ASP A 207 -18.24 41.35 -2.92
CA ASP A 207 -18.53 40.12 -3.66
C ASP A 207 -18.10 40.16 -5.13
N CYS A 208 -18.18 41.33 -5.80
CA CYS A 208 -17.75 41.45 -7.20
C CYS A 208 -16.24 41.34 -7.41
N ALA A 209 -15.43 41.77 -6.43
CA ALA A 209 -13.97 41.69 -6.54
C ALA A 209 -13.40 40.30 -6.20
N LEU A 210 -14.20 39.48 -5.50
CA LEU A 210 -13.75 38.16 -4.98
C LEU A 210 -14.26 36.99 -5.81
N LEU A 211 -15.26 37.16 -6.67
CA LEU A 211 -15.72 36.16 -7.65
C LEU A 211 -14.69 35.90 -8.77
N LEU A 212 -13.71 36.78 -8.94
CA LEU A 212 -12.62 36.62 -9.91
C LEU A 212 -11.49 35.69 -9.41
N TYR A 213 -11.52 35.26 -8.13
CA TYR A 213 -10.52 34.39 -7.51
C TYR A 213 -11.12 33.16 -6.81
N ALA A 214 -12.38 32.84 -7.07
CA ALA A 214 -12.92 31.53 -6.64
C ALA A 214 -12.40 30.43 -7.58
N PRO A 215 -11.93 29.29 -7.05
CA PRO A 215 -11.39 28.21 -7.82
C PRO A 215 -12.44 27.49 -8.66
#